data_6958b9433196a7d4fa33e3042167a4f5
#
_entry.id   6958b9433196a7d4fa33e3042167a4f5
#
_cell.length_a   1.000
_cell.length_b   1.000
_cell.length_c   1.000
_cell.angle_alpha   90.00
_cell.angle_beta   90.00
_cell.angle_gamma   90.00
#
_symmetry.space_group_name_H-M   'P 1'
#
loop_
_entity.id
_entity.type
_entity.pdbx_description
1 polymer ?
#
loop_
_entity_poly.entity_id
_entity_poly.type
_entity_poly.pdbx_seq_one_letter_code
_entity_poly.pdbx_strand_id
1 'polypeptide(L)'
;MTLADEKAGCMQVIPGSHKNDFVAHNDDSNPDNMIPRGQGLSESVDESKAVSMPLTAGQMSLHHTKLFHASFNNAREERRIGFGISYIPTSVKDVGKTPAHALLVRGKDDFKNFLPEKRLFSDQSSEQKKYHLELMRQFRMRQDQGAAFSKAQLT
;
A
#
# COMPACT_ATOMS: atom_id res chain seq x y z
N MET A 1 1.94 -16.37 6.42
CA MET A 1 1.53 -15.23 7.26
C MET A 1 1.72 -15.62 8.71
N THR A 2 2.08 -14.68 9.57
CA THR A 2 2.44 -14.92 10.96
C THR A 2 1.50 -14.17 11.91
N LEU A 3 1.66 -14.38 13.22
CA LEU A 3 0.99 -13.60 14.25
C LEU A 3 1.37 -12.12 14.11
N ALA A 4 0.39 -11.24 14.22
CA ALA A 4 0.54 -9.80 14.23
C ALA A 4 -0.20 -9.23 15.45
N ASP A 5 0.32 -9.47 16.64
CA ASP A 5 -0.16 -8.86 17.88
C ASP A 5 0.58 -7.53 18.17
N GLU A 6 0.26 -6.88 19.25
CA GLU A 6 0.87 -5.61 19.65
C GLU A 6 2.39 -5.72 19.79
N LYS A 7 2.89 -6.81 20.40
CA LYS A 7 4.33 -7.05 20.55
C LYS A 7 5.03 -7.28 19.22
N ALA A 8 4.33 -7.87 18.25
CA ALA A 8 4.84 -8.01 16.88
C ALA A 8 4.67 -6.74 16.04
N GLY A 9 4.22 -5.64 16.63
CA GLY A 9 3.94 -4.38 15.94
C GLY A 9 2.77 -4.50 14.98
N CYS A 10 1.60 -4.97 15.43
CA CYS A 10 0.40 -5.00 14.61
C CYS A 10 0.03 -3.59 14.12
N MET A 11 -0.76 -3.53 13.09
CA MET A 11 -1.26 -2.25 12.59
C MET A 11 -2.14 -1.58 13.65
N GLN A 12 -1.98 -0.27 13.80
CA GLN A 12 -2.84 0.62 14.55
C GLN A 12 -3.53 1.58 13.59
N VAL A 13 -4.75 1.96 13.90
CA VAL A 13 -5.56 2.85 13.07
C VAL A 13 -6.23 3.93 13.90
N ILE A 14 -6.51 5.07 13.27
CA ILE A 14 -7.38 6.09 13.86
C ILE A 14 -8.80 5.90 13.31
N PRO A 15 -9.75 5.38 14.10
CA PRO A 15 -11.11 5.15 13.63
C PRO A 15 -11.76 6.41 13.08
N GLY A 16 -12.39 6.30 11.92
CA GLY A 16 -13.11 7.41 11.28
C GLY A 16 -12.23 8.35 10.45
N SER A 17 -10.90 8.30 10.53
CA SER A 17 -9.99 9.20 9.80
C SER A 17 -10.12 9.12 8.27
N HIS A 18 -10.60 8.01 7.72
CA HIS A 18 -10.87 7.86 6.29
C HIS A 18 -11.96 8.81 5.75
N LYS A 19 -12.75 9.43 6.63
CA LYS A 19 -13.77 10.43 6.26
C LYS A 19 -13.18 11.80 5.97
N ASN A 20 -11.96 12.05 6.42
CA ASN A 20 -11.25 13.30 6.15
C ASN A 20 -10.86 13.38 4.67
N ASP A 21 -10.59 14.58 4.21
CA ASP A 21 -9.98 14.81 2.91
C ASP A 21 -8.56 14.25 2.86
N PHE A 22 -7.93 14.29 1.68
CA PHE A 22 -6.54 13.92 1.55
C PHE A 22 -5.67 14.87 2.38
N VAL A 23 -4.87 14.28 3.25
CA VAL A 23 -3.90 14.99 4.08
C VAL A 23 -2.56 15.04 3.37
N ALA A 24 -1.86 16.15 3.50
CA ALA A 24 -0.51 16.29 2.96
C ALA A 24 0.44 15.27 3.59
N HIS A 25 1.36 14.77 2.79
CA HIS A 25 2.37 13.81 3.22
C HIS A 25 3.77 14.42 3.06
N ASN A 26 4.62 14.14 4.01
CA ASN A 26 6.05 14.42 3.92
C ASN A 26 6.77 13.19 3.35
N ASP A 27 7.62 13.42 2.37
CA ASP A 27 8.58 12.41 1.90
C ASP A 27 9.85 12.50 2.77
N ASP A 28 9.76 11.95 3.96
CA ASP A 28 10.90 11.91 4.88
C ASP A 28 11.67 10.61 4.64
N SER A 29 12.86 10.72 4.09
CA SER A 29 13.72 9.57 3.79
C SER A 29 14.41 9.05 5.05
N ASN A 30 13.63 8.72 6.09
CA ASN A 30 14.17 8.07 7.27
C ASN A 30 14.63 6.65 6.91
N PRO A 31 15.92 6.31 7.09
CA PRO A 31 16.46 5.00 6.75
C PRO A 31 15.81 3.85 7.55
N ASP A 32 15.21 4.15 8.70
CA ASP A 32 14.51 3.18 9.53
C ASP A 32 13.06 2.93 9.09
N ASN A 33 12.58 3.66 8.07
CA ASN A 33 11.23 3.49 7.56
C ASN A 33 11.19 2.38 6.50
N MET A 34 10.37 1.37 6.71
CA MET A 34 10.18 0.26 5.77
C MET A 34 9.50 0.69 4.46
N ILE A 35 8.85 1.85 4.44
CA ILE A 35 8.22 2.39 3.23
C ILE A 35 9.31 3.06 2.39
N PRO A 36 9.53 2.67 1.12
CA PRO A 36 10.66 3.15 0.31
C PRO A 36 10.76 4.66 0.16
N ARG A 37 9.65 5.39 0.29
CA ARG A 37 9.60 6.85 0.22
C ARG A 37 9.55 7.53 1.59
N GLY A 38 9.47 6.76 2.68
CA GLY A 38 9.39 7.32 4.02
C GLY A 38 8.17 8.20 4.26
N GLN A 39 7.08 7.99 3.55
CA GLN A 39 5.90 8.84 3.63
C GLN A 39 5.28 8.84 5.02
N GLY A 40 5.23 10.01 5.63
CA GLY A 40 4.49 10.27 6.85
C GLY A 40 3.43 11.35 6.63
N LEU A 41 2.47 11.45 7.54
CA LEU A 41 1.50 12.55 7.52
C LEU A 41 2.21 13.87 7.94
N SER A 42 1.94 14.96 7.23
CA SER A 42 2.48 16.29 7.57
C SER A 42 1.82 16.90 8.81
N GLU A 43 0.67 16.37 9.20
CA GLU A 43 -0.09 16.81 10.37
C GLU A 43 0.18 15.89 11.55
N SER A 44 0.11 16.46 12.76
CA SER A 44 0.18 15.67 13.98
C SER A 44 -1.10 14.85 14.15
N VAL A 45 -0.94 13.58 14.44
CA VAL A 45 -2.04 12.66 14.73
C VAL A 45 -2.17 12.49 16.24
N ASP A 46 -3.40 12.55 16.74
CA ASP A 46 -3.68 12.25 18.15
C ASP A 46 -3.60 10.72 18.35
N GLU A 47 -2.42 10.26 18.71
CA GLU A 47 -2.14 8.83 18.90
C GLU A 47 -2.92 8.20 20.05
N SER A 48 -3.48 9.01 20.98
CA SER A 48 -4.32 8.49 22.07
C SER A 48 -5.61 7.86 21.56
N LYS A 49 -6.02 8.18 20.33
CA LYS A 49 -7.18 7.61 19.63
C LYS A 49 -6.86 6.37 18.80
N ALA A 50 -5.60 5.96 18.78
CA ALA A 50 -5.19 4.81 18.00
C ALA A 50 -5.76 3.51 18.59
N VAL A 51 -6.25 2.65 17.72
CA VAL A 51 -6.77 1.34 18.05
C VAL A 51 -5.92 0.27 17.40
N SER A 52 -5.40 -0.65 18.18
CA SER A 52 -4.65 -1.80 17.69
C SER A 52 -5.56 -2.77 16.93
N MET A 53 -5.03 -3.33 15.85
CA MET A 53 -5.69 -4.34 15.02
C MET A 53 -4.89 -5.65 15.02
N PRO A 54 -4.86 -6.37 16.17
CA PRO A 54 -4.13 -7.64 16.24
C PRO A 54 -4.80 -8.69 15.36
N LEU A 55 -3.99 -9.49 14.67
CA LEU A 55 -4.44 -10.57 13.80
C LEU A 55 -3.60 -11.83 14.06
N THR A 56 -4.27 -12.98 14.13
CA THR A 56 -3.60 -14.28 14.09
C THR A 56 -3.39 -14.73 12.66
N ALA A 57 -2.56 -15.75 12.46
CA ALA A 57 -2.34 -16.34 11.15
C ALA A 57 -3.67 -16.80 10.52
N GLY A 58 -3.91 -16.42 9.27
CA GLY A 58 -5.15 -16.71 8.55
C GLY A 58 -6.26 -15.67 8.69
N GLN A 59 -6.14 -14.72 9.61
CA GLN A 59 -7.05 -13.58 9.69
C GLN A 59 -6.64 -12.45 8.75
N MET A 60 -7.57 -11.60 8.41
CA MET A 60 -7.35 -10.39 7.62
C MET A 60 -8.18 -9.22 8.15
N SER A 61 -7.72 -8.01 7.84
CA SER A 61 -8.49 -6.77 8.01
C SER A 61 -8.80 -6.15 6.65
N LEU A 62 -9.93 -5.46 6.57
CA LEU A 62 -10.29 -4.62 5.43
C LEU A 62 -10.40 -3.18 5.90
N HIS A 63 -9.71 -2.28 5.25
CA HIS A 63 -9.75 -0.86 5.60
C HIS A 63 -9.64 0.03 4.37
N HIS A 64 -10.15 1.24 4.49
CA HIS A 64 -10.09 2.24 3.43
C HIS A 64 -8.65 2.77 3.28
N THR A 65 -8.22 3.09 2.06
CA THR A 65 -6.86 3.61 1.79
C THR A 65 -6.54 4.92 2.50
N LYS A 66 -7.53 5.77 2.76
CA LYS A 66 -7.38 7.04 3.52
C LYS A 66 -7.39 6.84 5.04
N LEU A 67 -7.54 5.61 5.55
CA LEU A 67 -7.51 5.38 6.99
C LEU A 67 -6.09 5.63 7.52
N PHE A 68 -5.95 6.54 8.48
CA PHE A 68 -4.66 6.78 9.13
C PHE A 68 -4.25 5.53 9.88
N HIS A 69 -3.08 5.04 9.55
CA HIS A 69 -2.55 3.81 10.13
C HIS A 69 -1.05 3.88 10.28
N ALA A 70 -0.56 3.19 11.27
CA ALA A 70 0.86 3.03 11.54
C ALA A 70 1.14 1.65 12.12
N SER A 71 2.40 1.32 12.31
CA SER A 71 2.83 0.13 13.04
C SER A 71 4.05 0.49 13.88
N PHE A 72 4.11 0.00 15.11
CA PHE A 72 5.34 0.04 15.89
C PHE A 72 6.34 -1.00 15.39
N ASN A 73 7.57 -0.88 15.86
CA ASN A 73 8.60 -1.87 15.62
C ASN A 73 8.17 -3.24 16.15
N ASN A 74 8.57 -4.28 15.44
CA ASN A 74 8.43 -5.64 15.93
C ASN A 74 9.42 -5.88 17.07
N ALA A 75 8.91 -6.08 18.28
CA ALA A 75 9.68 -6.40 19.47
C ALA A 75 9.81 -7.93 19.74
N ARG A 76 9.38 -8.76 18.78
CA ARG A 76 9.55 -10.20 18.79
C ARG A 76 10.80 -10.59 18.00
N GLU A 77 11.34 -11.75 18.28
CA GLU A 77 12.43 -12.34 17.47
C GLU A 77 11.91 -12.87 16.13
N GLU A 78 10.66 -13.33 16.09
CA GLU A 78 10.05 -13.87 14.89
C GLU A 78 9.59 -12.74 13.93
N ARG A 79 9.71 -12.99 12.65
CA ARG A 79 9.23 -12.06 11.62
C ARG A 79 7.73 -11.92 11.64
N ARG A 80 7.24 -10.68 11.51
CA ARG A 80 5.85 -10.39 11.16
C ARG A 80 5.72 -10.33 9.63
N ILE A 81 5.02 -11.30 9.06
CA ILE A 81 4.80 -11.40 7.62
C ILE A 81 3.31 -11.28 7.33
N GLY A 82 2.93 -10.24 6.59
CA GLY A 82 1.58 -9.98 6.14
C GLY A 82 1.51 -9.77 4.62
N PHE A 83 0.32 -9.94 4.06
CA PHE A 83 0.00 -9.65 2.66
C PHE A 83 -0.85 -8.39 2.60
N GLY A 84 -0.38 -7.35 1.88
CA GLY A 84 -1.16 -6.17 1.57
C GLY A 84 -1.69 -6.27 0.14
N ILE A 85 -3.00 -6.19 -0.03
CA ILE A 85 -3.66 -6.22 -1.35
C ILE A 85 -4.57 -5.01 -1.45
N SER A 86 -4.38 -4.19 -2.50
CA SER A 86 -5.22 -3.03 -2.77
C SER A 86 -6.30 -3.39 -3.80
N TYR A 87 -7.55 -3.09 -3.47
CA TYR A 87 -8.68 -3.21 -4.38
C TYR A 87 -9.21 -1.82 -4.75
N ILE A 88 -9.53 -1.63 -6.01
CA ILE A 88 -10.12 -0.40 -6.53
C ILE A 88 -11.32 -0.73 -7.42
N PRO A 89 -12.36 0.11 -7.46
CA PRO A 89 -13.41 0.03 -8.49
C PRO A 89 -12.83 0.32 -9.87
N THR A 90 -13.36 -0.33 -10.91
CA THR A 90 -12.92 -0.12 -12.30
C THR A 90 -13.16 1.32 -12.79
N SER A 91 -14.07 2.06 -12.16
CA SER A 91 -14.37 3.47 -12.47
C SER A 91 -13.29 4.46 -11.99
N VAL A 92 -12.39 4.04 -11.10
CA VAL A 92 -11.29 4.90 -10.63
C VAL A 92 -10.32 5.15 -11.78
N LYS A 93 -9.93 6.41 -11.95
CA LYS A 93 -8.90 6.81 -12.93
C LYS A 93 -7.55 6.92 -12.26
N ASP A 94 -6.55 6.40 -12.95
CA ASP A 94 -5.17 6.66 -12.59
C ASP A 94 -4.76 8.08 -13.05
N VAL A 95 -4.18 8.84 -12.15
CA VAL A 95 -3.70 10.21 -12.42
C VAL A 95 -2.21 10.25 -12.77
N GLY A 96 -1.53 9.11 -12.75
CA GLY A 96 -0.11 9.01 -13.08
C GLY A 96 0.16 9.21 -14.58
N LYS A 97 1.39 9.65 -14.92
CA LYS A 97 1.82 9.82 -16.31
C LYS A 97 2.04 8.48 -17.03
N THR A 98 2.50 7.48 -16.30
CA THR A 98 2.69 6.13 -16.83
C THR A 98 1.46 5.30 -16.47
N PRO A 99 0.81 4.61 -17.40
CA PRO A 99 -0.37 3.80 -17.11
C PRO A 99 -0.09 2.75 -16.04
N ALA A 100 -1.02 2.60 -15.09
CA ALA A 100 -0.95 1.55 -14.10
C ALA A 100 -1.54 0.25 -14.63
N HIS A 101 -1.05 -0.85 -14.07
CA HIS A 101 -1.58 -2.18 -14.32
C HIS A 101 -2.53 -2.59 -13.20
N ALA A 102 -3.57 -3.34 -13.55
CA ALA A 102 -4.47 -3.95 -12.59
C ALA A 102 -5.01 -5.29 -13.08
N LEU A 103 -5.23 -6.21 -12.16
CA LEU A 103 -5.86 -7.49 -12.42
C LEU A 103 -7.37 -7.37 -12.16
N LEU A 104 -8.20 -7.62 -13.15
CA LEU A 104 -9.64 -7.72 -12.94
C LEU A 104 -9.95 -9.01 -12.18
N VAL A 105 -10.28 -8.87 -10.90
CA VAL A 105 -10.54 -10.02 -10.00
C VAL A 105 -12.01 -10.43 -9.99
N ARG A 106 -12.92 -9.49 -10.24
CA ARG A 106 -14.37 -9.75 -10.28
C ARG A 106 -15.11 -8.70 -11.13
N GLY A 107 -16.22 -9.12 -11.71
CA GLY A 107 -17.11 -8.23 -12.47
C GLY A 107 -16.62 -7.95 -13.87
N LYS A 108 -16.94 -6.76 -14.37
CA LYS A 108 -16.67 -6.29 -15.71
C LYS A 108 -15.98 -4.92 -15.66
N ASP A 109 -15.02 -4.71 -16.52
CA ASP A 109 -14.34 -3.43 -16.67
C ASP A 109 -14.81 -2.75 -17.96
N ASP A 110 -15.77 -1.83 -17.81
CA ASP A 110 -16.29 -1.02 -18.91
C ASP A 110 -15.49 0.28 -19.10
N PHE A 111 -14.62 0.65 -18.14
CA PHE A 111 -13.87 1.91 -18.12
C PHE A 111 -12.49 1.82 -18.75
N LYS A 112 -11.81 0.69 -18.63
CA LYS A 112 -10.45 0.45 -19.17
C LYS A 112 -9.42 1.48 -18.72
N ASN A 113 -9.53 1.92 -17.47
CA ASN A 113 -8.63 2.93 -16.89
C ASN A 113 -7.24 2.38 -16.55
N PHE A 114 -7.07 1.07 -16.55
CA PHE A 114 -5.81 0.39 -16.23
C PHE A 114 -5.42 -0.59 -17.33
N LEU A 115 -4.13 -0.81 -17.48
CA LEU A 115 -3.63 -1.87 -18.35
C LEU A 115 -3.90 -3.23 -17.69
N PRO A 116 -4.48 -4.20 -18.41
CA PRO A 116 -4.83 -5.49 -17.83
C PRO A 116 -3.58 -6.31 -17.51
N GLU A 117 -3.52 -6.84 -16.29
CA GLU A 117 -2.53 -7.83 -15.92
C GLU A 117 -2.97 -9.24 -16.33
N LYS A 118 -2.00 -10.04 -16.73
CA LYS A 118 -2.21 -11.46 -16.97
C LYS A 118 -2.33 -12.22 -15.65
N ARG A 119 -3.31 -13.10 -15.53
CA ARG A 119 -3.32 -14.07 -14.44
C ARG A 119 -2.14 -15.03 -14.62
N LEU A 120 -1.30 -15.10 -13.62
CA LEU A 120 -0.20 -16.04 -13.59
C LEU A 120 -0.70 -17.34 -12.94
N PHE A 121 -0.62 -18.44 -13.67
CA PHE A 121 -1.00 -19.75 -13.16
C PHE A 121 0.26 -20.54 -12.83
N SER A 122 0.34 -20.94 -11.60
CA SER A 122 1.02 -22.06 -10.93
C SER A 122 2.53 -22.23 -11.01
N ASP A 123 3.28 -21.83 -12.00
CA ASP A 123 4.68 -22.20 -12.01
C ASP A 123 5.63 -21.05 -12.29
N GLN A 124 6.76 -21.12 -11.64
CA GLN A 124 7.84 -20.15 -11.73
C GLN A 124 8.59 -20.25 -13.07
N SER A 125 7.86 -20.29 -14.19
CA SER A 125 8.48 -20.29 -15.50
C SER A 125 9.35 -19.08 -15.73
N SER A 126 10.35 -19.18 -16.58
CA SER A 126 11.23 -18.05 -16.91
C SER A 126 10.47 -16.88 -17.54
N GLU A 127 9.38 -17.17 -18.26
CA GLU A 127 8.52 -16.16 -18.86
C GLU A 127 7.75 -15.38 -17.79
N GLN A 128 7.19 -16.06 -16.78
CA GLN A 128 6.50 -15.42 -15.67
C GLN A 128 7.43 -14.55 -14.83
N LYS A 129 8.64 -15.03 -14.58
CA LYS A 129 9.66 -14.22 -13.89
C LYS A 129 10.00 -12.94 -14.67
N LYS A 130 10.18 -13.02 -15.98
CA LYS A 130 10.41 -11.86 -16.84
C LYS A 130 9.25 -10.88 -16.80
N TYR A 131 8.01 -11.38 -16.89
CA TYR A 131 6.80 -10.56 -16.82
C TYR A 131 6.69 -9.85 -15.46
N HIS A 132 6.90 -10.57 -14.36
CA HIS A 132 6.90 -9.99 -13.03
C HIS A 132 7.97 -8.90 -12.87
N LEU A 133 9.19 -9.14 -13.33
CA LEU A 133 10.27 -8.16 -13.27
C LEU A 133 9.93 -6.88 -14.06
N GLU A 134 9.28 -7.01 -15.21
CA GLU A 134 8.84 -5.86 -16.00
C GLU A 134 7.75 -5.07 -15.29
N LEU A 135 6.74 -5.73 -14.71
CA LEU A 135 5.72 -5.06 -13.90
C LEU A 135 6.34 -4.32 -12.71
N MET A 136 7.29 -4.95 -12.02
CA MET A 136 7.99 -4.32 -10.90
C MET A 136 8.83 -3.11 -11.33
N ARG A 137 9.46 -3.17 -12.51
CA ARG A 137 10.19 -2.03 -13.08
C ARG A 137 9.24 -0.85 -13.33
N GLN A 138 8.10 -1.10 -13.96
CA GLN A 138 7.10 -0.06 -14.23
C GLN A 138 6.51 0.50 -12.94
N PHE A 139 6.24 -0.33 -11.96
CA PHE A 139 5.77 0.11 -10.63
C PHE A 139 6.77 1.05 -9.95
N ARG A 140 8.06 0.73 -9.96
CA ARG A 140 9.12 1.59 -9.42
C ARG A 140 9.20 2.93 -10.15
N MET A 141 9.19 2.92 -11.48
CA MET A 141 9.17 4.16 -12.28
C MET A 141 7.98 5.06 -11.90
N ARG A 142 6.81 4.48 -11.64
CA ARG A 142 5.62 5.22 -11.21
C ARG A 142 5.81 5.82 -9.82
N GLN A 143 6.40 5.10 -8.89
CA GLN A 143 6.71 5.62 -7.55
C GLN A 143 7.64 6.83 -7.64
N ASP A 144 8.67 6.76 -8.45
CA ASP A 144 9.62 7.88 -8.65
C ASP A 144 8.93 9.11 -9.26
N GLN A 145 8.03 8.91 -10.23
CA GLN A 145 7.23 9.98 -10.82
C GLN A 145 6.26 10.61 -9.80
N GLY A 146 5.66 9.80 -8.94
CA GLY A 146 4.79 10.27 -7.86
C GLY A 146 5.56 11.12 -6.84
N ALA A 147 6.80 10.76 -6.51
CA ALA A 147 7.67 11.54 -5.64
C ALA A 147 7.99 12.92 -6.23
N ALA A 148 8.30 12.97 -7.53
CA ALA A 148 8.56 14.22 -8.24
C ALA A 148 7.31 15.13 -8.29
N PHE A 149 6.12 14.56 -8.43
CA PHE A 149 4.86 15.30 -8.45
C PHE A 149 4.54 15.92 -7.08
N SER A 150 4.71 15.18 -5.99
CA SER A 150 4.50 15.69 -4.62
C SER A 150 5.44 16.86 -4.30
N LYS A 151 6.69 16.78 -4.71
CA LYS A 151 7.66 17.88 -4.53
C LYS A 151 7.29 19.14 -5.31
N ALA A 152 6.74 18.98 -6.53
CA ALA A 152 6.34 20.11 -7.38
C ALA A 152 5.07 20.83 -6.88
N GLN A 153 4.25 20.21 -6.04
CA GLN A 153 3.08 20.87 -5.43
C GLN A 153 3.40 21.64 -4.14
N LEU A 154 4.58 21.43 -3.57
CA LEU A 154 5.04 22.08 -2.34
C LEU A 154 5.92 23.32 -2.61
N THR A 155 6.22 23.61 -3.86
CA THR A 155 6.91 24.81 -4.35
C THR A 155 5.96 25.75 -5.06
#